data_7488ae2a2fb256704cd6fb63af6f87ac
#
_entry.id   7488ae2a2fb256704cd6fb63af6f87ac
#
_cell.length_a   1.000
_cell.length_b   1.000
_cell.length_c   1.000
_cell.angle_alpha   90.00
_cell.angle_beta   90.00
_cell.angle_gamma   90.00
#
_symmetry.space_group_name_H-M   'P 1'
#
loop_
_entity.id
_entity.type
_entity.pdbx_description
1 polymer ?
#
loop_
_entity_poly.entity_id
_entity_poly.type
_entity_poly.pdbx_seq_one_letter_code
_entity_poly.pdbx_strand_id
1 'polypeptide(L)'
;MKKLIIPFIFISFIWPQDFEPTNMSPIVAYWKTLTPAQKETYLFSYMTQTYETYEELKNELGHTDLTKWYYDNRAELVFGIFDQFKDKDLDEFVGWIDEYYSHEEFVNQPFYEAMAFAFRFQQAAGETIWEK
;
A
#
# COMPACT_ATOMS: atom_id res chain seq x y z
N MET A 1 -39.68 -32.20 -0.08
CA MET A 1 -39.62 -31.09 -0.90
C MET A 1 -39.37 -29.82 -0.14
N LYS A 2 -40.20 -29.51 0.73
CA LYS A 2 -40.04 -28.26 1.43
C LYS A 2 -38.81 -28.22 2.28
N LYS A 3 -38.36 -29.33 2.71
CA LYS A 3 -37.24 -29.36 3.59
C LYS A 3 -35.96 -28.90 2.96
N LEU A 4 -35.87 -28.97 1.68
CA LEU A 4 -34.64 -28.60 1.04
C LEU A 4 -34.36 -27.12 1.08
N ILE A 5 -35.38 -26.36 1.22
CA ILE A 5 -35.23 -24.92 1.17
C ILE A 5 -34.61 -24.36 2.43
N ILE A 6 -34.91 -24.98 3.52
CA ILE A 6 -34.46 -24.49 4.80
C ILE A 6 -32.96 -24.44 4.96
N PRO A 7 -32.22 -25.46 4.61
CA PRO A 7 -30.76 -25.41 4.80
C PRO A 7 -30.08 -24.33 3.99
N PHE A 8 -30.67 -24.05 2.85
CA PHE A 8 -30.09 -23.00 2.03
C PHE A 8 -30.12 -21.67 2.68
N ILE A 9 -31.25 -21.31 3.16
CA ILE A 9 -31.44 -20.03 3.80
C ILE A 9 -30.52 -19.91 4.98
N PHE A 10 -30.33 -20.99 5.67
CA PHE A 10 -29.53 -21.00 6.84
C PHE A 10 -28.07 -20.70 6.54
N ILE A 11 -27.56 -21.25 5.49
CA ILE A 11 -26.17 -21.06 5.12
C ILE A 11 -25.88 -19.65 4.69
N SER A 12 -26.72 -19.11 3.84
CA SER A 12 -26.47 -17.77 3.36
C SER A 12 -26.61 -16.74 4.45
N PHE A 13 -27.26 -17.08 5.49
CA PHE A 13 -27.45 -16.14 6.56
C PHE A 13 -26.22 -15.95 7.43
N ILE A 14 -25.40 -16.96 7.55
CA ILE A 14 -24.25 -16.91 8.43
C ILE A 14 -23.12 -16.05 7.86
N TRP A 15 -22.92 -16.08 6.58
CA TRP A 15 -21.82 -15.41 5.96
C TRP A 15 -21.64 -13.95 6.29
N PRO A 16 -22.64 -13.13 6.10
CA PRO A 16 -22.44 -11.68 6.24
C PRO A 16 -22.07 -11.25 7.62
N GLN A 17 -22.38 -12.02 8.60
CA GLN A 17 -22.19 -11.56 9.95
C GLN A 17 -20.78 -11.66 10.45
N ASP A 18 -20.04 -12.60 9.91
CA ASP A 18 -18.75 -12.89 10.46
C ASP A 18 -17.69 -11.86 10.11
N PHE A 19 -17.90 -11.12 9.04
CA PHE A 19 -16.86 -10.22 8.58
C PHE A 19 -17.21 -8.77 8.70
N GLU A 20 -18.26 -8.52 9.40
CA GLU A 20 -18.74 -7.17 9.50
C GLU A 20 -17.82 -6.19 10.20
N PRO A 21 -17.20 -6.54 11.28
CA PRO A 21 -16.48 -5.54 12.09
C PRO A 21 -15.24 -4.97 11.47
N THR A 22 -14.69 -5.56 10.45
CA THR A 22 -13.41 -5.06 9.95
C THR A 22 -13.63 -4.08 8.84
N ASN A 23 -12.94 -2.97 8.93
CA ASN A 23 -12.90 -1.99 7.86
C ASN A 23 -11.70 -2.18 6.97
N MET A 24 -11.02 -3.29 7.10
CA MET A 24 -9.80 -3.51 6.37
C MET A 24 -10.06 -3.60 4.87
N SER A 25 -9.32 -2.84 4.09
CA SER A 25 -9.46 -2.90 2.64
C SER A 25 -8.90 -4.21 2.12
N PRO A 26 -9.36 -4.68 0.95
CA PRO A 26 -8.83 -5.92 0.38
C PRO A 26 -7.32 -5.86 0.15
N ILE A 27 -6.80 -4.69 -0.19
CA ILE A 27 -5.38 -4.54 -0.44
C ILE A 27 -4.58 -4.74 0.84
N VAL A 28 -5.05 -4.18 1.93
CA VAL A 28 -4.38 -4.35 3.21
C VAL A 28 -4.47 -5.79 3.69
N ALA A 29 -5.65 -6.41 3.51
CA ALA A 29 -5.81 -7.80 3.87
C ALA A 29 -4.82 -8.67 3.12
N TYR A 30 -4.64 -8.42 1.83
CA TYR A 30 -3.68 -9.16 1.03
C TYR A 30 -2.26 -8.91 1.51
N TRP A 31 -1.91 -7.65 1.73
CA TRP A 31 -0.58 -7.29 2.22
C TRP A 31 -0.22 -8.08 3.49
N LYS A 32 -1.17 -8.19 4.39
CA LYS A 32 -0.91 -8.85 5.66
C LYS A 32 -0.65 -10.34 5.53
N THR A 33 -1.02 -10.95 4.40
CA THR A 33 -0.75 -12.36 4.18
C THR A 33 0.63 -12.64 3.59
N LEU A 34 1.33 -11.60 3.14
CA LEU A 34 2.59 -11.77 2.43
C LEU A 34 3.76 -11.99 3.38
N THR A 35 4.74 -12.76 2.93
CA THR A 35 6.01 -12.87 3.66
C THR A 35 6.80 -11.59 3.47
N PRO A 36 7.83 -11.34 4.27
CA PRO A 36 8.65 -10.15 4.08
C PRO A 36 9.22 -10.02 2.67
N ALA A 37 9.69 -11.12 2.10
CA ALA A 37 10.23 -11.07 0.73
C ALA A 37 9.15 -10.72 -0.27
N GLN A 38 7.95 -11.26 -0.09
CA GLN A 38 6.85 -10.94 -0.96
C GLN A 38 6.40 -9.49 -0.81
N LYS A 39 6.49 -8.95 0.40
CA LYS A 39 6.16 -7.55 0.61
C LYS A 39 7.12 -6.64 -0.12
N GLU A 40 8.41 -6.98 -0.12
CA GLU A 40 9.38 -6.19 -0.87
C GLU A 40 9.08 -6.23 -2.37
N THR A 41 8.73 -7.39 -2.87
CA THR A 41 8.38 -7.51 -4.27
C THR A 41 7.14 -6.70 -4.61
N TYR A 42 6.15 -6.75 -3.74
CA TYR A 42 4.93 -5.98 -3.94
C TYR A 42 5.23 -4.49 -3.96
N LEU A 43 6.02 -4.04 -3.00
CA LEU A 43 6.41 -2.64 -2.91
C LEU A 43 7.16 -2.20 -4.15
N PHE A 44 8.13 -2.97 -4.58
CA PHE A 44 8.92 -2.61 -5.75
C PHE A 44 8.03 -2.59 -7.00
N SER A 45 7.11 -3.53 -7.10
CA SER A 45 6.19 -3.56 -8.24
C SER A 45 5.29 -2.33 -8.27
N TYR A 46 4.81 -1.93 -7.10
CA TYR A 46 3.98 -0.74 -7.01
C TYR A 46 4.78 0.50 -7.45
N MET A 47 6.01 0.60 -7.00
CA MET A 47 6.85 1.73 -7.34
C MET A 47 7.16 1.76 -8.84
N THR A 48 7.45 0.59 -9.40
CA THR A 48 7.71 0.49 -10.83
C THR A 48 6.49 0.91 -11.64
N GLN A 49 5.31 0.45 -11.22
CA GLN A 49 4.10 0.80 -11.92
C GLN A 49 3.84 2.30 -11.86
N THR A 50 4.08 2.91 -10.72
CA THR A 50 3.91 4.35 -10.59
C THR A 50 4.89 5.11 -11.48
N TYR A 51 6.14 4.66 -11.50
CA TYR A 51 7.14 5.28 -12.34
C TYR A 51 6.75 5.19 -13.81
N GLU A 52 6.36 4.01 -14.26
CA GLU A 52 6.01 3.79 -15.66
C GLU A 52 4.75 4.56 -16.04
N THR A 53 3.79 4.63 -15.15
CA THR A 53 2.59 5.39 -15.43
C THR A 53 2.90 6.87 -15.63
N TYR A 54 3.80 7.41 -14.79
CA TYR A 54 4.17 8.80 -14.96
C TYR A 54 4.87 9.03 -16.29
N GLU A 55 5.81 8.15 -16.66
CA GLU A 55 6.49 8.28 -17.94
C GLU A 55 5.53 8.21 -19.10
N GLU A 56 4.55 7.34 -19.01
CA GLU A 56 3.55 7.18 -20.04
C GLU A 56 2.67 8.43 -20.18
N LEU A 57 2.23 8.96 -19.05
CA LEU A 57 1.44 10.18 -19.05
C LEU A 57 2.23 11.34 -19.67
N LYS A 58 3.50 11.45 -19.29
CA LYS A 58 4.34 12.51 -19.80
C LYS A 58 4.54 12.38 -21.31
N ASN A 59 4.76 11.17 -21.78
CA ASN A 59 4.99 10.93 -23.19
C ASN A 59 3.73 11.13 -24.03
N GLU A 60 2.59 10.70 -23.53
CA GLU A 60 1.36 10.77 -24.29
C GLU A 60 0.66 12.12 -24.19
N LEU A 61 0.68 12.73 -23.03
CA LEU A 61 -0.06 13.95 -22.78
C LEU A 61 0.81 15.18 -22.54
N GLY A 62 2.11 15.00 -22.43
CA GLY A 62 3.00 16.11 -22.11
C GLY A 62 2.76 16.61 -20.69
N HIS A 63 3.14 17.84 -20.44
CA HIS A 63 3.05 18.41 -19.09
C HIS A 63 1.69 19.06 -18.87
N THR A 64 0.64 18.26 -18.98
CA THR A 64 -0.72 18.72 -18.74
C THR A 64 -1.01 18.71 -17.25
N ASP A 65 -2.18 19.24 -16.89
CA ASP A 65 -2.60 19.25 -15.50
C ASP A 65 -2.65 17.86 -14.90
N LEU A 66 -3.09 16.88 -15.67
CA LEU A 66 -3.16 15.51 -15.18
C LEU A 66 -1.77 14.95 -14.91
N THR A 67 -0.84 15.16 -15.83
CA THR A 67 0.53 14.69 -15.66
C THR A 67 1.14 15.33 -14.42
N LYS A 68 0.91 16.63 -14.25
CA LYS A 68 1.46 17.33 -13.09
C LYS A 68 0.85 16.82 -11.80
N TRP A 69 -0.46 16.60 -11.81
CA TRP A 69 -1.13 16.08 -10.62
C TRP A 69 -0.58 14.71 -10.24
N TYR A 70 -0.38 13.86 -11.24
CA TYR A 70 0.13 12.52 -10.96
C TYR A 70 1.54 12.59 -10.39
N TYR A 71 2.36 13.45 -10.93
CA TYR A 71 3.71 13.61 -10.40
C TYR A 71 3.65 14.08 -8.94
N ASP A 72 2.92 15.16 -8.70
CA ASP A 72 2.90 15.76 -7.38
C ASP A 72 2.29 14.83 -6.33
N ASN A 73 1.37 14.00 -6.73
CA ASN A 73 0.60 13.21 -5.78
C ASN A 73 0.96 11.74 -5.77
N ARG A 74 1.79 11.26 -6.68
CA ARG A 74 2.14 9.86 -6.74
C ARG A 74 3.61 9.63 -7.06
N ALA A 75 4.08 10.18 -8.16
CA ALA A 75 5.40 9.82 -8.68
C ALA A 75 6.53 10.46 -7.90
N GLU A 76 6.34 11.65 -7.39
CA GLU A 76 7.40 12.32 -6.66
C GLU A 76 7.90 11.52 -5.48
N LEU A 77 6.99 10.91 -4.74
CA LEU A 77 7.36 10.06 -3.62
C LEU A 77 8.20 8.88 -4.09
N VAL A 78 7.76 8.24 -5.17
CA VAL A 78 8.47 7.08 -5.70
C VAL A 78 9.86 7.45 -6.16
N PHE A 79 10.01 8.59 -6.85
CA PHE A 79 11.33 9.06 -7.24
C PHE A 79 12.21 9.31 -6.03
N GLY A 80 11.63 9.88 -4.97
CA GLY A 80 12.39 10.11 -3.75
C GLY A 80 12.87 8.82 -3.12
N ILE A 81 12.03 7.79 -3.13
CA ILE A 81 12.41 6.51 -2.58
C ILE A 81 13.54 5.89 -3.40
N PHE A 82 13.42 5.90 -4.72
CA PHE A 82 14.46 5.35 -5.59
C PHE A 82 15.79 6.07 -5.39
N ASP A 83 15.75 7.39 -5.21
CA ASP A 83 16.97 8.18 -5.05
C ASP A 83 17.68 7.94 -3.75
N GLN A 84 16.94 7.71 -2.69
CA GLN A 84 17.52 7.73 -1.35
C GLN A 84 17.76 6.37 -0.75
N PHE A 85 17.09 5.32 -1.24
CA PHE A 85 17.16 4.03 -0.59
C PHE A 85 18.04 3.07 -1.37
N LYS A 86 18.82 2.28 -0.62
CA LYS A 86 19.58 1.18 -1.16
C LYS A 86 18.86 -0.11 -0.82
N ASP A 87 19.35 -1.21 -1.37
CA ASP A 87 18.66 -2.48 -1.23
C ASP A 87 18.30 -2.84 0.21
N LYS A 88 19.22 -2.59 1.12
CA LYS A 88 18.97 -2.96 2.51
C LYS A 88 17.91 -2.11 3.18
N ASP A 89 17.63 -0.96 2.61
CA ASP A 89 16.63 -0.07 3.21
C ASP A 89 15.21 -0.55 2.98
N LEU A 90 15.03 -1.44 2.02
CA LEU A 90 13.69 -1.93 1.73
C LEU A 90 13.10 -2.76 2.87
N ASP A 91 13.93 -3.52 3.55
CA ASP A 91 13.44 -4.29 4.70
C ASP A 91 12.85 -3.37 5.76
N GLU A 92 13.58 -2.31 6.05
CA GLU A 92 13.16 -1.36 7.05
C GLU A 92 11.93 -0.60 6.59
N PHE A 93 11.89 -0.27 5.30
CA PHE A 93 10.76 0.44 4.73
C PHE A 93 9.49 -0.41 4.82
N VAL A 94 9.59 -1.70 4.52
CA VAL A 94 8.47 -2.62 4.67
C VAL A 94 8.02 -2.67 6.12
N GLY A 95 8.97 -2.62 7.05
CA GLY A 95 8.63 -2.59 8.47
C GLY A 95 7.80 -1.38 8.85
N TRP A 96 8.13 -0.22 8.27
CA TRP A 96 7.35 0.98 8.55
C TRP A 96 5.95 0.90 7.95
N ILE A 97 5.81 0.24 6.78
CA ILE A 97 4.49 0.04 6.21
C ILE A 97 3.67 -0.90 7.12
N ASP A 98 4.30 -1.95 7.62
CA ASP A 98 3.63 -2.84 8.55
C ASP A 98 3.20 -2.10 9.80
N GLU A 99 4.04 -1.20 10.28
CA GLU A 99 3.70 -0.39 11.44
C GLU A 99 2.47 0.46 11.16
N TYR A 100 2.41 1.08 9.99
CA TYR A 100 1.28 1.90 9.61
C TYR A 100 -0.02 1.10 9.66
N TYR A 101 0.00 -0.09 9.06
CA TYR A 101 -1.20 -0.90 8.98
C TYR A 101 -1.47 -1.71 10.24
N SER A 102 -0.63 -1.59 11.25
CA SER A 102 -0.93 -2.19 12.54
C SER A 102 -1.94 -1.36 13.31
N HIS A 103 -2.19 -0.13 12.88
CA HIS A 103 -3.17 0.74 13.52
C HIS A 103 -4.52 0.56 12.87
N GLU A 104 -5.53 0.27 13.68
CA GLU A 104 -6.86 -0.02 13.16
C GLU A 104 -7.43 1.12 12.33
N GLU A 105 -7.09 2.34 12.69
CA GLU A 105 -7.64 3.49 11.98
C GLU A 105 -7.07 3.64 10.57
N PHE A 106 -6.00 2.91 10.25
CA PHE A 106 -5.37 3.06 8.94
C PHE A 106 -5.56 1.84 8.03
N VAL A 107 -6.27 0.80 8.48
CA VAL A 107 -6.33 -0.44 7.70
C VAL A 107 -7.17 -0.32 6.43
N ASN A 108 -7.78 0.82 6.19
CA ASN A 108 -8.50 1.05 4.94
C ASN A 108 -7.86 2.15 4.12
N GLN A 109 -6.68 2.64 4.50
CA GLN A 109 -6.01 3.70 3.76
C GLN A 109 -5.29 3.15 2.54
N PRO A 110 -5.20 3.96 1.48
CA PRO A 110 -4.49 3.52 0.27
C PRO A 110 -3.03 3.22 0.53
N PHE A 111 -2.47 2.33 -0.27
CA PHE A 111 -1.08 1.94 -0.10
C PHE A 111 -0.13 3.12 -0.21
N TYR A 112 -0.47 4.10 -1.05
CA TYR A 112 0.34 5.31 -1.17
C TYR A 112 0.50 6.01 0.18
N GLU A 113 -0.54 6.05 0.98
CA GLU A 113 -0.46 6.70 2.29
C GLU A 113 0.50 5.97 3.21
N ALA A 114 0.49 4.64 3.15
CA ALA A 114 1.42 3.85 3.93
C ALA A 114 2.86 4.10 3.49
N MET A 115 3.07 4.23 2.18
CA MET A 115 4.39 4.53 1.65
C MET A 115 4.87 5.91 2.08
N ALA A 116 3.98 6.88 2.06
CA ALA A 116 4.34 8.23 2.48
C ALA A 116 4.72 8.27 3.95
N PHE A 117 3.98 7.54 4.77
CA PHE A 117 4.30 7.42 6.18
C PHE A 117 5.68 6.78 6.36
N ALA A 118 5.91 5.68 5.65
CA ALA A 118 7.18 4.96 5.77
C ALA A 118 8.36 5.83 5.34
N PHE A 119 8.18 6.60 4.28
CA PHE A 119 9.25 7.44 3.77
C PHE A 119 9.63 8.51 4.78
N ARG A 120 8.64 9.14 5.40
CA ARG A 120 8.92 10.16 6.41
C ARG A 120 9.66 9.58 7.60
N PHE A 121 9.26 8.41 8.06
CA PHE A 121 9.91 7.82 9.22
C PHE A 121 11.29 7.30 8.90
N GLN A 122 11.48 6.76 7.72
CA GLN A 122 12.80 6.30 7.32
C GLN A 122 13.77 7.47 7.24
N GLN A 123 13.34 8.59 6.71
CA GLN A 123 14.20 9.78 6.66
C GLN A 123 14.52 10.30 8.04
N ALA A 124 13.53 10.38 8.91
CA ALA A 124 13.76 10.89 10.25
C ALA A 124 14.74 10.00 11.00
N ALA A 125 14.62 8.69 10.86
CA ALA A 125 15.52 7.76 11.51
C ALA A 125 16.94 7.94 10.99
N GLY A 126 17.08 8.14 9.68
CA GLY A 126 18.38 8.36 9.08
C GLY A 126 19.04 9.63 9.59
N GLU A 127 18.27 10.69 9.67
CA GLU A 127 18.80 11.94 10.17
C GLU A 127 19.25 11.81 11.60
N THR A 128 18.46 11.15 12.42
CA THR A 128 18.82 10.99 13.83
C THR A 128 20.13 10.24 13.99
N ILE A 129 20.35 9.24 13.18
CA ILE A 129 21.57 8.46 13.23
C ILE A 129 22.77 9.32 12.86
N TRP A 130 22.61 10.11 11.83
CA TRP A 130 23.74 10.90 11.33
C TRP A 130 24.08 12.08 12.21
N GLU A 131 23.13 12.56 12.96
CA GLU A 131 23.38 13.69 13.81
C GLU A 131 24.19 13.35 15.04
N LYS A 132 24.35 12.07 15.29
CA LYS A 132 25.13 11.63 16.40
C LYS A 132 26.56 11.39 16.00
#